data_56a859463471f4e4059b87617265991c
#
_entry.id   56a859463471f4e4059b87617265991c
#
_cell.length_a   1.000
_cell.length_b   1.000
_cell.length_c   1.000
_cell.angle_alpha   90.00
_cell.angle_beta   90.00
_cell.angle_gamma   90.00
#
_symmetry.space_group_name_H-M   'P 1'
#
loop_
_entity.id
_entity.type
_entity.pdbx_description
1 polymer ?
#
loop_
_entity_poly.entity_id
_entity_poly.type
_entity_poly.pdbx_seq_one_letter_code
_entity_poly.pdbx_strand_id
1 'polypeptide(L)'
;MSSHTLYTPEVRAAVLAHYQRAAEMIAANFPLAPVEAIEYYPGPGGRAEYTASLHHPVPDSIQTVEIGEFGHTKRYIAIAPNSLLWLVHHNAIGFASWTPSRLDPESVGFGRIILSALHGATVDDLEWAMLLIQSALRDRRVECIPVLGAGITATLFIPFSDAPTYESVRSSLHDVADTAAASHPLLTTTVDPPKQRAVHVCVATNAVGRISALPYTLEGNEALEMMTPIEWDELGKVRNGAVTAYNSAERLAKGDVFGRLAKELAGQPFAELRR
;
A
#
# COMPACT_ATOMS: atom_id res chain seq x y z
N MET A 1 -23.65 -24.63 -7.51
CA MET A 1 -22.21 -24.53 -7.60
C MET A 1 -21.66 -24.58 -6.19
N SER A 2 -20.85 -25.56 -5.87
CA SER A 2 -20.28 -25.79 -4.54
C SER A 2 -19.40 -24.59 -4.18
N SER A 3 -19.74 -23.86 -3.11
CA SER A 3 -18.87 -22.82 -2.58
C SER A 3 -17.62 -23.49 -2.04
N HIS A 4 -16.57 -23.58 -2.84
CA HIS A 4 -15.28 -23.98 -2.32
C HIS A 4 -14.86 -22.93 -1.30
N THR A 5 -14.88 -23.31 -0.03
CA THR A 5 -14.38 -22.48 1.06
C THR A 5 -12.85 -22.43 0.91
N LEU A 6 -12.34 -21.33 0.38
CA LEU A 6 -10.90 -21.14 0.10
C LEU A 6 -10.05 -21.11 1.38
N TYR A 7 -10.66 -20.74 2.51
CA TYR A 7 -9.95 -20.52 3.77
C TYR A 7 -10.58 -21.33 4.89
N THR A 8 -9.75 -21.74 5.86
CA THR A 8 -10.26 -22.38 7.08
C THR A 8 -11.14 -21.41 7.89
N PRO A 9 -12.03 -21.92 8.74
CA PRO A 9 -12.84 -21.05 9.62
C PRO A 9 -11.99 -20.11 10.48
N GLU A 10 -10.84 -20.55 10.94
CA GLU A 10 -9.90 -19.77 11.77
C GLU A 10 -9.32 -18.61 10.98
N VAL A 11 -8.86 -18.83 9.74
CA VAL A 11 -8.36 -17.77 8.84
C VAL A 11 -9.46 -16.76 8.56
N ARG A 12 -10.68 -17.21 8.23
CA ARG A 12 -11.81 -16.31 7.99
C ARG A 12 -12.15 -15.46 9.20
N ALA A 13 -12.16 -16.07 10.39
CA ALA A 13 -12.44 -15.35 11.63
C ALA A 13 -11.36 -14.29 11.92
N ALA A 14 -10.08 -14.62 11.73
CA ALA A 14 -8.97 -13.69 11.92
C ALA A 14 -9.02 -12.51 10.95
N VAL A 15 -9.24 -12.77 9.65
CA VAL A 15 -9.35 -11.74 8.62
C VAL A 15 -10.55 -10.82 8.91
N LEU A 16 -11.72 -11.38 9.22
CA LEU A 16 -12.91 -10.60 9.55
C LEU A 16 -12.71 -9.74 10.81
N ALA A 17 -12.15 -10.31 11.88
CA ALA A 17 -11.88 -9.59 13.12
C ALA A 17 -10.89 -8.44 12.93
N HIS A 18 -9.91 -8.62 12.04
CA HIS A 18 -8.98 -7.56 11.64
C HIS A 18 -9.73 -6.42 10.94
N TYR A 19 -10.49 -6.70 9.88
CA TYR A 19 -11.16 -5.65 9.10
C TYR A 19 -12.35 -5.00 9.80
N GLN A 20 -12.97 -5.64 10.80
CA GLN A 20 -13.93 -4.98 11.69
C GLN A 20 -13.33 -3.78 12.44
N ARG A 21 -11.99 -3.71 12.55
CA ARG A 21 -11.26 -2.59 13.16
C ARG A 21 -10.56 -1.70 12.14
N ALA A 22 -9.99 -2.30 11.08
CA ALA A 22 -9.15 -1.59 10.11
C ALA A 22 -9.96 -0.88 9.00
N ALA A 23 -11.17 -1.36 8.66
CA ALA A 23 -11.92 -0.86 7.51
C ALA A 23 -12.25 0.64 7.60
N GLU A 24 -12.57 1.15 8.78
CA GLU A 24 -12.82 2.59 8.99
C GLU A 24 -11.55 3.41 8.78
N MET A 25 -10.40 2.94 9.26
CA MET A 25 -9.11 3.62 9.07
C MET A 25 -8.72 3.67 7.59
N ILE A 26 -8.86 2.55 6.88
CA ILE A 26 -8.58 2.50 5.43
C ILE A 26 -9.52 3.47 4.69
N ALA A 27 -10.81 3.42 4.97
CA ALA A 27 -11.80 4.26 4.29
C ALA A 27 -11.64 5.76 4.63
N ALA A 28 -11.23 6.10 5.83
CA ALA A 28 -10.96 7.49 6.22
C ALA A 28 -9.78 8.10 5.45
N ASN A 29 -8.76 7.27 5.14
CA ASN A 29 -7.56 7.71 4.44
C ASN A 29 -7.71 7.71 2.91
N PHE A 30 -8.51 6.79 2.37
CA PHE A 30 -8.71 6.61 0.92
C PHE A 30 -10.20 6.59 0.54
N PRO A 31 -11.00 7.59 0.97
CA PRO A 31 -12.44 7.56 0.76
C PRO A 31 -12.79 7.59 -0.71
N LEU A 32 -13.69 6.70 -1.11
CA LEU A 32 -14.18 6.55 -2.47
C LEU A 32 -13.12 6.22 -3.53
N ALA A 33 -11.87 5.97 -3.12
CA ALA A 33 -10.87 5.47 -4.06
C ALA A 33 -11.29 4.10 -4.61
N PRO A 34 -10.97 3.79 -5.87
CA PRO A 34 -11.23 2.47 -6.43
C PRO A 34 -10.42 1.41 -5.68
N VAL A 35 -11.01 0.27 -5.40
CA VAL A 35 -10.32 -0.85 -4.74
C VAL A 35 -10.34 -2.09 -5.61
N GLU A 36 -9.21 -2.79 -5.63
CA GLU A 36 -9.13 -4.17 -6.05
C GLU A 36 -8.97 -5.06 -4.83
N ALA A 37 -9.84 -6.06 -4.76
CA ALA A 37 -9.75 -7.11 -3.76
C ALA A 37 -8.67 -8.12 -4.16
N ILE A 38 -7.93 -8.62 -3.18
CA ILE A 38 -6.90 -9.64 -3.40
C ILE A 38 -7.35 -10.92 -2.70
N GLU A 39 -7.57 -11.94 -3.52
CA GLU A 39 -7.85 -13.30 -3.06
C GLU A 39 -6.60 -14.16 -3.25
N TYR A 40 -6.47 -15.25 -2.49
CA TYR A 40 -5.30 -16.13 -2.57
C TYR A 40 -5.74 -17.58 -2.76
N TYR A 41 -5.19 -18.26 -3.76
CA TYR A 41 -5.54 -19.64 -4.12
C TYR A 41 -4.35 -20.57 -3.93
N PRO A 42 -4.53 -21.72 -3.24
CA PRO A 42 -5.76 -22.22 -2.62
C PRO A 42 -6.00 -21.74 -1.19
N GLY A 43 -5.35 -20.67 -0.75
CA GLY A 43 -5.43 -20.08 0.59
C GLY A 43 -4.20 -19.21 0.89
N PRO A 44 -4.01 -18.76 2.14
CA PRO A 44 -2.81 -18.01 2.54
C PRO A 44 -1.53 -18.73 2.11
N GLY A 45 -0.56 -17.97 1.58
CA GLY A 45 0.65 -18.52 0.96
C GLY A 45 0.48 -18.95 -0.50
N GLY A 46 -0.76 -18.94 -1.02
CA GLY A 46 -1.07 -19.26 -2.40
C GLY A 46 -0.82 -18.11 -3.39
N ARG A 47 -1.24 -18.32 -4.62
CA ARG A 47 -1.15 -17.30 -5.68
C ARG A 47 -2.16 -16.18 -5.44
N ALA A 48 -1.70 -14.92 -5.48
CA ALA A 48 -2.58 -13.76 -5.43
C ALA A 48 -3.37 -13.61 -6.75
N GLU A 49 -4.67 -13.38 -6.63
CA GLU A 49 -5.56 -13.01 -7.73
C GLU A 49 -6.22 -11.67 -7.40
N TYR A 50 -6.08 -10.72 -8.31
CA TYR A 50 -6.62 -9.37 -8.15
C TYR A 50 -7.97 -9.31 -8.86
N THR A 51 -9.02 -8.94 -8.12
CA THR A 51 -10.38 -8.90 -8.61
C THR A 51 -10.91 -7.47 -8.60
N ALA A 52 -10.82 -6.82 -9.76
CA ALA A 52 -11.49 -5.53 -9.99
C ALA A 52 -12.97 -5.71 -10.34
N SER A 53 -13.30 -6.81 -11.01
CA SER A 53 -14.66 -7.18 -11.39
C SER A 53 -15.13 -8.34 -10.54
N LEU A 54 -16.14 -8.08 -9.74
CA LEU A 54 -16.70 -9.06 -8.83
C LEU A 54 -17.41 -10.17 -9.61
N HIS A 55 -17.11 -11.40 -9.25
CA HIS A 55 -17.85 -12.58 -9.73
C HIS A 55 -19.26 -12.67 -9.14
N HIS A 56 -19.65 -11.69 -8.32
CA HIS A 56 -20.95 -11.61 -7.65
C HIS A 56 -21.65 -10.29 -7.97
N PRO A 57 -22.99 -10.28 -8.08
CA PRO A 57 -23.75 -9.05 -8.19
C PRO A 57 -23.46 -8.14 -7.01
N VAL A 58 -23.07 -6.89 -7.28
CA VAL A 58 -22.81 -5.88 -6.25
C VAL A 58 -24.16 -5.36 -5.74
N PRO A 59 -24.45 -5.46 -4.43
CA PRO A 59 -25.67 -4.88 -3.86
C PRO A 59 -25.70 -3.36 -4.03
N ASP A 60 -26.90 -2.77 -4.13
CA ASP A 60 -27.08 -1.31 -4.25
C ASP A 60 -26.51 -0.52 -3.05
N SER A 61 -26.36 -1.18 -1.90
CA SER A 61 -25.74 -0.59 -0.69
C SER A 61 -24.22 -0.45 -0.78
N ILE A 62 -23.58 -1.07 -1.77
CA ILE A 62 -22.13 -0.99 -2.00
C ILE A 62 -21.84 0.10 -3.03
N GLN A 63 -21.06 1.08 -2.63
CA GLN A 63 -20.69 2.20 -3.49
C GLN A 63 -19.71 1.75 -4.58
N THR A 64 -19.89 2.27 -5.78
CA THR A 64 -19.00 2.06 -6.92
C THR A 64 -18.54 3.38 -7.50
N VAL A 65 -17.37 3.37 -8.13
CA VAL A 65 -16.78 4.52 -8.84
C VAL A 65 -16.44 4.10 -10.26
N GLU A 66 -16.69 5.00 -11.21
CA GLU A 66 -16.32 4.80 -12.60
C GLU A 66 -15.04 5.58 -12.93
N ILE A 67 -14.05 4.87 -13.45
CA ILE A 67 -12.74 5.45 -13.79
C ILE A 67 -12.47 5.22 -15.27
N GLY A 68 -12.03 6.27 -15.96
CA GLY A 68 -11.53 6.20 -17.33
C GLY A 68 -10.15 5.53 -17.34
N GLU A 69 -10.02 4.41 -18.05
CA GLU A 69 -8.79 3.66 -18.19
C GLU A 69 -8.56 3.30 -19.66
N PHE A 70 -7.46 3.74 -20.25
CA PHE A 70 -7.08 3.41 -21.65
C PHE A 70 -8.22 3.61 -22.68
N GLY A 71 -9.01 4.67 -22.53
CA GLY A 71 -10.13 4.99 -23.44
C GLY A 71 -11.43 4.23 -23.16
N HIS A 72 -11.50 3.46 -22.09
CA HIS A 72 -12.70 2.75 -21.62
C HIS A 72 -13.04 3.18 -20.20
N THR A 73 -14.34 3.19 -19.87
CA THR A 73 -14.79 3.38 -18.48
C THR A 73 -14.91 2.01 -17.82
N LYS A 74 -14.23 1.85 -16.69
CA LYS A 74 -14.33 0.65 -15.85
C LYS A 74 -14.94 1.00 -14.51
N ARG A 75 -15.86 0.17 -14.03
CA ARG A 75 -16.50 0.34 -12.75
C ARG A 75 -15.78 -0.49 -11.68
N TYR A 76 -15.40 0.17 -10.60
CA TYR A 76 -14.75 -0.42 -9.44
C TYR A 76 -15.65 -0.31 -8.21
N ILE A 77 -15.44 -1.16 -7.22
CA ILE A 77 -15.94 -0.87 -5.88
C ILE A 77 -15.17 0.32 -5.33
N ALA A 78 -15.89 1.22 -4.67
CA ALA A 78 -15.31 2.35 -3.96
C ALA A 78 -14.95 1.94 -2.52
N ILE A 79 -13.82 2.43 -2.01
CA ILE A 79 -13.41 2.21 -0.63
C ILE A 79 -14.40 2.88 0.32
N ALA A 80 -15.12 2.06 1.08
CA ALA A 80 -15.98 2.42 2.19
C ALA A 80 -15.95 1.28 3.21
N PRO A 81 -16.23 1.51 4.51
CA PRO A 81 -16.14 0.44 5.51
C PRO A 81 -17.01 -0.78 5.17
N ASN A 82 -18.26 -0.54 4.75
CA ASN A 82 -19.17 -1.61 4.34
C ASN A 82 -18.72 -2.32 3.07
N SER A 83 -18.11 -1.62 2.12
CA SER A 83 -17.57 -2.21 0.89
C SER A 83 -16.41 -3.17 1.20
N LEU A 84 -15.48 -2.76 2.06
CA LEU A 84 -14.36 -3.60 2.46
C LEU A 84 -14.82 -4.85 3.21
N LEU A 85 -15.76 -4.70 4.16
CA LEU A 85 -16.32 -5.84 4.89
C LEU A 85 -17.10 -6.78 3.96
N TRP A 86 -17.84 -6.23 2.99
CA TRP A 86 -18.54 -7.03 2.00
C TRP A 86 -17.55 -7.86 1.15
N LEU A 87 -16.43 -7.26 0.71
CA LEU A 87 -15.37 -7.97 0.00
C LEU A 87 -14.73 -9.08 0.83
N VAL A 88 -14.49 -8.84 2.14
CA VAL A 88 -13.98 -9.86 3.07
C VAL A 88 -14.95 -11.05 3.17
N HIS A 89 -16.25 -10.81 3.23
CA HIS A 89 -17.24 -11.89 3.19
C HIS A 89 -17.23 -12.68 1.87
N HIS A 90 -16.67 -12.09 0.80
CA HIS A 90 -16.46 -12.73 -0.51
C HIS A 90 -15.02 -13.18 -0.75
N ASN A 91 -14.30 -13.52 0.32
CA ASN A 91 -12.94 -14.11 0.36
C ASN A 91 -11.80 -13.14 0.07
N ALA A 92 -11.99 -11.84 0.07
CA ALA A 92 -10.85 -10.93 0.02
C ALA A 92 -10.02 -11.04 1.32
N ILE A 93 -8.70 -11.13 1.17
CA ILE A 93 -7.73 -11.00 2.26
C ILE A 93 -7.07 -9.62 2.21
N GLY A 94 -6.68 -9.17 1.04
CA GLY A 94 -5.99 -7.91 0.86
C GLY A 94 -6.77 -6.88 0.03
N PHE A 95 -6.34 -5.64 0.11
CA PHE A 95 -6.88 -4.53 -0.68
C PHE A 95 -5.76 -3.71 -1.29
N ALA A 96 -5.92 -3.40 -2.57
CA ALA A 96 -4.98 -2.57 -3.30
C ALA A 96 -5.69 -1.43 -4.04
N SER A 97 -5.00 -0.31 -4.21
CA SER A 97 -5.49 0.84 -4.97
C SER A 97 -4.31 1.60 -5.59
N TRP A 98 -4.57 2.46 -6.56
CA TRP A 98 -3.56 3.40 -7.07
C TRP A 98 -3.62 4.79 -6.41
N THR A 99 -4.41 4.93 -5.34
CA THR A 99 -4.48 6.11 -4.46
C THR A 99 -4.68 7.44 -5.20
N PRO A 100 -5.79 7.61 -5.94
CA PRO A 100 -6.09 8.86 -6.61
C PRO A 100 -6.33 9.99 -5.59
N SER A 101 -6.19 11.23 -6.04
CA SER A 101 -6.59 12.39 -5.26
C SER A 101 -8.11 12.41 -5.07
N ARG A 102 -8.57 12.94 -3.92
CA ARG A 102 -10.00 13.19 -3.67
C ARG A 102 -10.58 14.28 -4.58
N LEU A 103 -9.72 15.16 -5.09
CA LEU A 103 -10.13 16.30 -5.92
C LEU A 103 -10.25 15.94 -7.39
N ASP A 104 -9.42 14.98 -7.83
CA ASP A 104 -9.34 14.57 -9.23
C ASP A 104 -8.81 13.14 -9.32
N PRO A 105 -9.59 12.19 -9.85
CA PRO A 105 -9.16 10.79 -10.00
C PRO A 105 -7.95 10.57 -10.91
N GLU A 106 -7.64 11.53 -11.79
CA GLU A 106 -6.48 11.51 -12.67
C GLU A 106 -5.21 12.06 -12.01
N SER A 107 -5.34 12.58 -10.79
CA SER A 107 -4.25 13.15 -10.00
C SER A 107 -3.90 12.28 -8.81
N VAL A 108 -2.68 12.45 -8.30
CA VAL A 108 -2.13 11.64 -7.19
C VAL A 108 -2.55 12.21 -5.85
N GLY A 109 -3.15 11.38 -4.99
CA GLY A 109 -3.36 11.72 -3.58
C GLY A 109 -2.11 11.46 -2.75
N PHE A 110 -1.45 10.31 -3.01
CA PHE A 110 -0.20 9.92 -2.36
C PHE A 110 0.80 9.41 -3.40
N GLY A 111 1.96 10.04 -3.48
CA GLY A 111 3.13 9.44 -4.13
C GLY A 111 3.61 8.22 -3.35
N ARG A 112 4.22 7.24 -4.01
CA ARG A 112 4.66 5.99 -3.39
C ARG A 112 6.05 5.61 -3.86
N ILE A 113 6.91 5.21 -2.91
CA ILE A 113 8.17 4.53 -3.17
C ILE A 113 8.09 3.18 -2.48
N ILE A 114 8.16 2.09 -3.25
CA ILE A 114 8.15 0.74 -2.72
C ILE A 114 9.60 0.24 -2.64
N LEU A 115 9.97 -0.27 -1.48
CA LEU A 115 11.27 -0.86 -1.20
C LEU A 115 11.11 -2.37 -1.02
N SER A 116 11.95 -3.15 -1.68
CA SER A 116 11.91 -4.61 -1.59
C SER A 116 13.32 -5.18 -1.47
N ALA A 117 13.57 -5.98 -0.44
CA ALA A 117 14.84 -6.66 -0.27
C ALA A 117 15.01 -7.76 -1.32
N LEU A 118 16.19 -7.82 -1.94
CA LEU A 118 16.54 -8.78 -2.97
C LEU A 118 17.82 -9.53 -2.61
N HIS A 119 17.94 -10.77 -3.10
CA HIS A 119 19.18 -11.55 -3.09
C HIS A 119 19.88 -11.63 -1.73
N GLY A 120 19.13 -11.91 -0.67
CA GLY A 120 19.65 -12.07 0.69
C GLY A 120 19.86 -10.75 1.45
N ALA A 121 19.30 -9.64 0.98
CA ALA A 121 19.16 -8.44 1.79
C ALA A 121 18.25 -8.73 3.00
N THR A 122 18.58 -8.12 4.12
CA THR A 122 17.96 -8.34 5.43
C THR A 122 16.94 -7.25 5.78
N VAL A 123 16.23 -7.41 6.88
CA VAL A 123 15.37 -6.36 7.46
C VAL A 123 16.19 -5.12 7.79
N ASP A 124 17.40 -5.29 8.34
CA ASP A 124 18.27 -4.15 8.66
C ASP A 124 18.72 -3.40 7.38
N ASP A 125 18.90 -4.10 6.25
CA ASP A 125 19.15 -3.47 4.95
C ASP A 125 17.94 -2.66 4.46
N LEU A 126 16.75 -3.20 4.64
CA LEU A 126 15.52 -2.48 4.29
C LEU A 126 15.35 -1.23 5.15
N GLU A 127 15.55 -1.34 6.47
CA GLU A 127 15.48 -0.21 7.40
C GLU A 127 16.50 0.88 7.01
N TRP A 128 17.73 0.48 6.68
CA TRP A 128 18.75 1.40 6.19
C TRP A 128 18.36 2.06 4.86
N ALA A 129 17.81 1.29 3.92
CA ALA A 129 17.33 1.82 2.65
C ALA A 129 16.18 2.83 2.86
N MET A 130 15.26 2.57 3.78
CA MET A 130 14.20 3.52 4.15
C MET A 130 14.77 4.84 4.63
N LEU A 131 15.81 4.83 5.50
CA LEU A 131 16.46 6.03 6.00
C LEU A 131 17.21 6.80 4.90
N LEU A 132 17.85 6.11 3.95
CA LEU A 132 18.50 6.72 2.79
C LEU A 132 17.49 7.47 1.91
N ILE A 133 16.38 6.84 1.59
CA ILE A 133 15.31 7.48 0.80
C ILE A 133 14.66 8.63 1.59
N GLN A 134 14.41 8.45 2.90
CA GLN A 134 13.91 9.54 3.75
C GLN A 134 14.86 10.75 3.71
N SER A 135 16.18 10.55 3.83
CA SER A 135 17.16 11.62 3.74
C SER A 135 17.09 12.33 2.39
N ALA A 136 17.04 11.57 1.27
CA ALA A 136 16.95 12.15 -0.06
C ALA A 136 15.66 12.97 -0.28
N LEU A 137 14.55 12.56 0.33
CA LEU A 137 13.30 13.32 0.32
C LEU A 137 13.42 14.59 1.18
N ARG A 138 14.02 14.50 2.37
CA ARG A 138 14.23 15.65 3.26
C ARG A 138 15.15 16.72 2.67
N ASP A 139 16.15 16.35 1.90
CA ASP A 139 16.98 17.29 1.15
C ASP A 139 16.14 18.16 0.19
N ARG A 140 14.99 17.63 -0.24
CA ARG A 140 13.97 18.35 -1.03
C ARG A 140 12.83 18.91 -0.18
N ARG A 141 12.95 18.92 1.15
CA ARG A 141 11.93 19.38 2.10
C ARG A 141 10.60 18.61 2.01
N VAL A 142 10.67 17.34 1.63
CA VAL A 142 9.54 16.44 1.54
C VAL A 142 9.66 15.37 2.61
N GLU A 143 8.58 15.14 3.33
CA GLU A 143 8.45 14.08 4.32
C GLU A 143 7.54 12.96 3.80
N CYS A 144 7.70 11.76 4.35
CA CYS A 144 6.92 10.60 3.97
C CYS A 144 6.49 9.77 5.16
N ILE A 145 5.47 8.94 4.94
CA ILE A 145 4.87 8.05 5.93
C ILE A 145 5.38 6.63 5.68
N PRO A 146 6.14 6.03 6.60
CA PRO A 146 6.63 4.67 6.45
C PRO A 146 5.54 3.65 6.77
N VAL A 147 5.40 2.65 5.89
CA VAL A 147 4.53 1.50 6.04
C VAL A 147 5.35 0.24 5.79
N LEU A 148 5.51 -0.58 6.82
CA LEU A 148 6.18 -1.87 6.70
C LEU A 148 5.26 -2.86 5.97
N GLY A 149 5.78 -3.49 4.94
CA GLY A 149 5.04 -4.47 4.14
C GLY A 149 5.23 -5.91 4.61
N ALA A 150 4.59 -6.83 3.93
CA ALA A 150 4.78 -8.25 4.14
C ALA A 150 6.16 -8.71 3.64
N GLY A 151 6.72 -9.72 4.29
CA GLY A 151 8.08 -10.15 4.05
C GLY A 151 9.08 -9.04 4.37
N ILE A 152 10.07 -8.82 3.49
CA ILE A 152 11.06 -7.75 3.69
C ILE A 152 10.80 -6.64 2.66
N THR A 153 9.67 -5.95 2.84
CA THR A 153 9.25 -4.82 1.99
C THR A 153 8.79 -3.63 2.82
N ALA A 154 8.81 -2.44 2.24
CA ALA A 154 8.21 -1.24 2.81
C ALA A 154 7.66 -0.34 1.71
N THR A 155 6.68 0.48 2.05
CA THR A 155 6.19 1.55 1.17
C THR A 155 6.27 2.88 1.90
N LEU A 156 6.89 3.86 1.27
CA LEU A 156 6.90 5.24 1.73
C LEU A 156 5.80 6.00 1.00
N PHE A 157 4.80 6.49 1.73
CA PHE A 157 3.71 7.29 1.19
C PHE A 157 4.01 8.77 1.35
N ILE A 158 3.81 9.53 0.29
CA ILE A 158 4.13 10.97 0.24
C ILE A 158 2.85 11.71 -0.08
N PRO A 159 2.20 12.39 0.90
CA PRO A 159 1.00 13.18 0.65
C PRO A 159 1.37 14.48 -0.07
N PHE A 160 0.51 14.94 -0.98
CA PHE A 160 0.62 16.23 -1.67
C PHE A 160 -0.62 17.08 -1.45
N SER A 161 -0.42 18.40 -1.30
CA SER A 161 -1.52 19.37 -1.10
C SER A 161 -2.17 19.84 -2.41
N ASP A 162 -1.52 19.65 -3.56
CA ASP A 162 -1.80 20.27 -4.84
C ASP A 162 -2.15 19.28 -5.96
N ALA A 163 -2.50 18.05 -5.63
CA ALA A 163 -2.98 17.01 -6.54
C ALA A 163 -2.18 16.94 -7.88
N PRO A 164 -0.89 16.62 -7.84
CA PRO A 164 -0.04 16.56 -9.04
C PRO A 164 -0.43 15.40 -9.95
N THR A 165 -0.03 15.47 -11.23
CA THR A 165 -0.24 14.36 -12.18
C THR A 165 0.64 13.15 -11.84
N TYR A 166 0.16 11.95 -12.19
CA TYR A 166 0.93 10.69 -11.98
C TYR A 166 2.29 10.72 -12.68
N GLU A 167 2.36 11.27 -13.89
CA GLU A 167 3.61 11.36 -14.64
C GLU A 167 4.63 12.24 -13.94
N SER A 168 4.20 13.42 -13.47
CA SER A 168 5.08 14.35 -12.75
C SER A 168 5.61 13.75 -11.45
N VAL A 169 4.74 13.09 -10.67
CA VAL A 169 5.14 12.41 -9.42
C VAL A 169 6.11 11.29 -9.70
N ARG A 170 5.80 10.42 -10.67
CA ARG A 170 6.65 9.30 -11.02
C ARG A 170 8.04 9.76 -11.48
N SER A 171 8.12 10.78 -12.34
CA SER A 171 9.40 11.33 -12.81
C SER A 171 10.22 11.88 -11.63
N SER A 172 9.62 12.73 -10.79
CA SER A 172 10.34 13.33 -9.66
C SER A 172 10.78 12.30 -8.60
N LEU A 173 9.95 11.28 -8.34
CA LEU A 173 10.34 10.19 -7.44
C LEU A 173 11.40 9.28 -8.04
N HIS A 174 11.45 9.13 -9.36
CA HIS A 174 12.53 8.41 -10.04
C HIS A 174 13.85 9.14 -9.85
N ASP A 175 13.87 10.47 -9.98
CA ASP A 175 15.07 11.28 -9.74
C ASP A 175 15.56 11.16 -8.29
N VAL A 176 14.64 11.09 -7.31
CA VAL A 176 14.99 10.82 -5.90
C VAL A 176 15.63 9.43 -5.76
N ALA A 177 14.98 8.41 -6.32
CA ALA A 177 15.44 7.03 -6.22
C ALA A 177 16.80 6.83 -6.89
N ASP A 178 17.02 7.40 -8.08
CA ASP A 178 18.29 7.32 -8.80
C ASP A 178 19.41 8.07 -8.08
N THR A 179 19.12 9.25 -7.52
CA THR A 179 20.08 10.00 -6.73
C THR A 179 20.52 9.21 -5.50
N ALA A 180 19.57 8.60 -4.78
CA ALA A 180 19.87 7.76 -3.64
C ALA A 180 20.67 6.50 -4.04
N ALA A 181 20.26 5.81 -5.13
CA ALA A 181 20.95 4.63 -5.62
C ALA A 181 22.38 4.93 -6.12
N ALA A 182 22.62 6.09 -6.73
CA ALA A 182 23.95 6.52 -7.11
C ALA A 182 24.86 6.81 -5.90
N SER A 183 24.28 7.17 -4.76
CA SER A 183 25.03 7.47 -3.54
C SER A 183 25.35 6.23 -2.68
N HIS A 184 24.62 5.12 -2.85
CA HIS A 184 24.78 3.94 -2.00
C HIS A 184 24.55 2.62 -2.74
N PRO A 185 25.54 1.67 -2.74
CA PRO A 185 25.49 0.43 -3.50
C PRO A 185 24.41 -0.58 -3.03
N LEU A 186 23.79 -0.37 -1.87
CA LEU A 186 22.69 -1.17 -1.38
C LEU A 186 21.42 -0.95 -2.19
N LEU A 187 21.22 0.25 -2.77
CA LEU A 187 20.01 0.62 -3.49
C LEU A 187 20.14 0.31 -4.99
N THR A 188 19.05 -0.11 -5.61
CA THR A 188 18.95 -0.29 -7.06
C THR A 188 17.57 0.11 -7.58
N THR A 189 17.53 0.82 -8.70
CA THR A 189 16.31 1.19 -9.42
C THR A 189 16.08 0.31 -10.66
N THR A 190 17.00 -0.59 -10.97
CA THR A 190 16.93 -1.47 -12.14
C THR A 190 15.90 -2.57 -11.99
N VAL A 191 15.09 -2.80 -13.04
CA VAL A 191 14.05 -3.85 -13.09
C VAL A 191 14.65 -5.26 -13.06
N ASP A 192 15.87 -5.44 -13.60
CA ASP A 192 16.64 -6.69 -13.57
C ASP A 192 17.95 -6.44 -12.79
N PRO A 193 17.89 -6.38 -11.47
CA PRO A 193 19.05 -6.05 -10.65
C PRO A 193 20.09 -7.18 -10.70
N PRO A 194 21.38 -6.85 -10.56
CA PRO A 194 22.43 -7.85 -10.44
C PRO A 194 22.12 -8.78 -9.27
N LYS A 195 22.51 -10.07 -9.40
CA LYS A 195 22.30 -11.10 -8.37
C LYS A 195 23.21 -10.86 -7.14
N GLN A 196 23.09 -9.70 -6.54
CA GLN A 196 23.81 -9.31 -5.33
C GLN A 196 22.83 -8.74 -4.31
N ARG A 197 23.21 -8.77 -3.04
CA ARG A 197 22.45 -8.19 -1.94
C ARG A 197 22.12 -6.72 -2.24
N ALA A 198 20.82 -6.41 -2.35
CA ALA A 198 20.35 -5.07 -2.67
C ALA A 198 18.92 -4.85 -2.16
N VAL A 199 18.51 -3.59 -2.07
CA VAL A 199 17.11 -3.19 -1.90
C VAL A 199 16.66 -2.48 -3.17
N HIS A 200 15.65 -3.04 -3.82
CA HIS A 200 15.04 -2.45 -5.01
C HIS A 200 14.11 -1.31 -4.63
N VAL A 201 14.28 -0.17 -5.30
CA VAL A 201 13.48 1.05 -5.13
C VAL A 201 12.57 1.20 -6.34
N CYS A 202 11.27 0.98 -6.16
CA CYS A 202 10.29 1.01 -7.23
C CYS A 202 9.33 2.20 -7.08
N VAL A 203 9.20 2.98 -8.14
CA VAL A 203 8.26 4.12 -8.25
C VAL A 203 7.21 3.91 -9.35
N ALA A 204 7.26 2.78 -10.05
CA ALA A 204 6.42 2.48 -11.21
C ALA A 204 4.91 2.39 -10.88
N THR A 205 4.56 2.22 -9.60
CA THR A 205 3.17 2.17 -9.15
C THR A 205 2.48 3.54 -9.13
N ASN A 206 3.23 4.64 -9.36
CA ASN A 206 2.64 5.98 -9.50
C ASN A 206 2.09 6.17 -10.93
N ALA A 207 1.01 5.47 -11.23
CA ALA A 207 0.28 5.56 -12.49
C ALA A 207 -1.17 5.11 -12.29
N VAL A 208 -2.09 5.60 -13.11
CA VAL A 208 -3.50 5.17 -13.13
C VAL A 208 -3.55 3.66 -13.37
N GLY A 209 -4.38 2.96 -12.62
CA GLY A 209 -4.52 1.49 -12.71
C GLY A 209 -3.33 0.68 -12.18
N ARG A 210 -2.26 1.32 -11.73
CA ARG A 210 -1.13 0.64 -11.08
C ARG A 210 -1.34 0.57 -9.58
N ILE A 211 -1.91 -0.54 -9.16
CA ILE A 211 -2.28 -0.80 -7.77
C ILE A 211 -1.08 -1.16 -6.90
N SER A 212 -1.18 -0.84 -5.61
CA SER A 212 -0.33 -1.39 -4.55
C SER A 212 -1.16 -1.57 -3.27
N ALA A 213 -0.68 -2.44 -2.38
CA ALA A 213 -1.33 -2.67 -1.10
C ALA A 213 -1.52 -1.37 -0.31
N LEU A 214 -2.67 -1.25 0.35
CA LEU A 214 -3.01 -0.10 1.18
C LEU A 214 -2.48 -0.29 2.62
N PRO A 215 -2.21 0.80 3.35
CA PRO A 215 -1.97 0.72 4.79
C PRO A 215 -3.11 -0.01 5.50
N TYR A 216 -2.76 -0.81 6.51
CA TYR A 216 -3.67 -1.67 7.29
C TYR A 216 -4.29 -2.85 6.52
N THR A 217 -4.00 -3.05 5.25
CA THR A 217 -4.43 -4.26 4.55
C THR A 217 -3.61 -5.47 4.97
N LEU A 218 -4.18 -6.66 4.80
CA LEU A 218 -3.46 -7.91 5.01
C LEU A 218 -2.85 -8.39 3.69
N GLU A 219 -1.70 -9.03 3.78
CA GLU A 219 -1.13 -9.85 2.72
C GLU A 219 -1.49 -11.31 2.96
N GLY A 220 -1.81 -12.03 1.91
CA GLY A 220 -2.22 -13.43 2.01
C GLY A 220 -1.05 -14.41 2.06
N ASN A 221 0.05 -14.05 2.70
CA ASN A 221 1.06 -15.02 3.08
C ASN A 221 0.56 -15.91 4.23
N GLU A 222 1.28 -16.97 4.57
CA GLU A 222 0.86 -17.93 5.62
C GLU A 222 0.61 -17.25 6.98
N ALA A 223 1.33 -16.17 7.28
CA ALA A 223 1.22 -15.43 8.52
C ALA A 223 0.08 -14.38 8.50
N LEU A 224 -0.50 -14.04 7.34
CA LEU A 224 -1.48 -12.96 7.17
C LEU A 224 -0.93 -11.63 7.70
N GLU A 225 0.26 -11.25 7.24
CA GLU A 225 0.94 -10.05 7.69
C GLU A 225 0.20 -8.78 7.29
N MET A 226 0.20 -7.79 8.17
CA MET A 226 -0.44 -6.50 7.94
C MET A 226 0.56 -5.49 7.35
N MET A 227 0.13 -4.74 6.35
CA MET A 227 0.79 -3.50 5.92
C MET A 227 0.72 -2.50 7.06
N THR A 228 1.80 -2.39 7.82
CA THR A 228 1.83 -1.73 9.13
C THR A 228 2.39 -0.32 9.05
N PRO A 229 1.56 0.74 9.14
CA PRO A 229 2.05 2.10 9.30
C PRO A 229 2.82 2.24 10.62
N ILE A 230 3.96 2.91 10.57
CA ILE A 230 4.79 3.19 11.75
C ILE A 230 5.17 4.67 11.79
N GLU A 231 5.57 5.15 12.95
CA GLU A 231 6.32 6.40 13.08
C GLU A 231 7.80 6.13 12.81
N TRP A 232 8.54 7.15 12.39
CA TRP A 232 9.97 6.98 12.11
C TRP A 232 10.79 6.57 13.34
N ASP A 233 10.36 6.95 14.54
CA ASP A 233 11.01 6.55 15.79
C ASP A 233 10.66 5.09 16.22
N GLU A 234 9.66 4.47 15.57
CA GLU A 234 9.34 3.05 15.74
C GLU A 234 10.18 2.14 14.82
N LEU A 235 10.92 2.71 13.84
CA LEU A 235 11.78 1.93 12.94
C LEU A 235 12.84 1.18 13.76
N GLY A 236 13.05 -0.10 13.47
CA GLY A 236 13.89 -1.00 14.25
C GLY A 236 13.23 -1.55 15.52
N LYS A 237 12.16 -0.94 16.03
CA LYS A 237 11.37 -1.45 17.18
C LYS A 237 10.20 -2.32 16.72
N VAL A 238 9.52 -1.93 15.64
CA VAL A 238 8.49 -2.72 14.97
C VAL A 238 9.14 -3.40 13.79
N ARG A 239 9.17 -4.74 13.80
CA ARG A 239 9.77 -5.52 12.71
C ARG A 239 8.76 -5.84 11.62
N ASN A 240 9.24 -5.96 10.36
CA ASN A 240 8.43 -6.51 9.27
C ASN A 240 7.84 -7.86 9.65
N GLY A 241 6.56 -8.08 9.31
CA GLY A 241 5.86 -9.32 9.62
C GLY A 241 5.46 -9.50 11.10
N ALA A 242 5.83 -8.58 12.00
CA ALA A 242 5.49 -8.71 13.42
C ALA A 242 3.99 -8.55 13.69
N VAL A 243 3.29 -7.78 12.86
CA VAL A 243 1.85 -7.56 12.97
C VAL A 243 1.12 -8.38 11.92
N THR A 244 0.20 -9.23 12.37
CA THR A 244 -0.56 -10.16 11.55
C THR A 244 -2.05 -10.05 11.85
N ALA A 245 -2.91 -10.69 11.05
CA ALA A 245 -4.35 -10.75 11.35
C ALA A 245 -4.65 -11.24 12.77
N TYR A 246 -3.79 -12.11 13.32
CA TYR A 246 -3.99 -12.75 14.63
C TYR A 246 -3.65 -11.84 15.83
N ASN A 247 -2.79 -10.83 15.64
CA ASN A 247 -2.33 -9.95 16.72
C ASN A 247 -2.53 -8.44 16.43
N SER A 248 -3.12 -8.08 15.29
CA SER A 248 -3.28 -6.67 14.87
C SER A 248 -4.12 -5.80 15.83
N ALA A 249 -4.93 -6.41 16.68
CA ALA A 249 -5.81 -5.69 17.59
C ALA A 249 -5.07 -4.69 18.49
N GLU A 250 -3.88 -5.07 19.02
CA GLU A 250 -3.05 -4.19 19.85
C GLU A 250 -2.50 -3.00 19.04
N ARG A 251 -2.04 -3.25 17.80
CA ARG A 251 -1.54 -2.19 16.91
C ARG A 251 -2.66 -1.22 16.52
N LEU A 252 -3.81 -1.75 16.13
CA LEU A 252 -4.96 -0.94 15.73
C LEU A 252 -5.58 -0.14 16.91
N ALA A 253 -5.44 -0.64 18.15
CA ALA A 253 -5.85 0.10 19.34
C ALA A 253 -5.05 1.39 19.59
N LYS A 254 -3.86 1.55 18.99
CA LYS A 254 -3.11 2.82 19.02
C LYS A 254 -3.76 3.93 18.18
N GLY A 255 -4.81 3.62 17.42
CA GLY A 255 -5.51 4.52 16.51
C GLY A 255 -4.91 4.56 15.11
N ASP A 256 -5.40 5.48 14.30
CA ASP A 256 -4.99 5.64 12.90
C ASP A 256 -3.67 6.42 12.79
N VAL A 257 -2.55 5.70 12.91
CA VAL A 257 -1.19 6.26 12.78
C VAL A 257 -0.99 6.88 11.39
N PHE A 258 -1.41 6.16 10.32
CA PHE A 258 -1.29 6.66 8.95
C PHE A 258 -2.07 7.96 8.74
N GLY A 259 -3.34 8.01 9.15
CA GLY A 259 -4.19 9.18 8.97
C GLY A 259 -3.73 10.38 9.80
N ARG A 260 -3.16 10.16 10.98
CA ARG A 260 -2.57 11.23 11.79
C ARG A 260 -1.35 11.82 11.07
N LEU A 261 -0.40 11.00 10.63
CA LEU A 261 0.78 11.44 9.88
C LEU A 261 0.40 12.10 8.54
N ALA A 262 -0.60 11.56 7.84
CA ALA A 262 -1.10 12.14 6.59
C ALA A 262 -1.68 13.56 6.81
N LYS A 263 -2.36 13.80 7.93
CA LYS A 263 -2.86 15.15 8.29
C LYS A 263 -1.73 16.11 8.64
N GLU A 264 -0.73 15.65 9.39
CA GLU A 264 0.45 16.46 9.75
C GLU A 264 1.23 16.90 8.50
N LEU A 265 1.30 16.04 7.48
CA LEU A 265 2.05 16.28 6.24
C LEU A 265 1.19 16.84 5.10
N ALA A 266 -0.11 17.04 5.30
CA ALA A 266 -1.06 17.42 4.23
C ALA A 266 -0.77 18.77 3.55
N GLY A 267 0.06 19.61 4.15
CA GLY A 267 0.41 20.94 3.63
C GLY A 267 1.60 20.96 2.66
N GLN A 268 2.28 19.82 2.41
CA GLN A 268 3.48 19.84 1.57
C GLN A 268 3.14 19.90 0.08
N PRO A 269 3.62 20.92 -0.66
CA PRO A 269 3.35 21.04 -2.08
C PRO A 269 4.28 20.15 -2.91
N PHE A 270 3.79 19.64 -4.03
CA PHE A 270 4.59 18.85 -4.97
C PHE A 270 5.80 19.63 -5.52
N ALA A 271 5.73 20.96 -5.61
CA ALA A 271 6.83 21.79 -6.09
C ALA A 271 8.14 21.59 -5.30
N GLU A 272 8.08 21.23 -4.02
CA GLU A 272 9.28 20.94 -3.22
C GLU A 272 9.98 19.66 -3.70
N LEU A 273 9.24 18.65 -4.12
CA LEU A 273 9.82 17.40 -4.64
C LEU A 273 10.63 17.60 -5.94
N ARG A 274 10.31 18.64 -6.70
CA ARG A 274 10.98 18.97 -7.99
C ARG A 274 12.28 19.75 -7.84
N ARG A 275 12.65 20.15 -6.63
CA ARG A 275 13.93 20.82 -6.33
C ARG A 275 15.07 19.84 -6.24
#